data_b6c00449e1924652feef8e35a86557bc
#
_entry.id   b6c00449e1924652feef8e35a86557bc
#
_cell.length_a   1.000
_cell.length_b   1.000
_cell.length_c   1.000
_cell.angle_alpha   90.00
_cell.angle_beta   90.00
_cell.angle_gamma   90.00
#
_symmetry.space_group_name_H-M   'P 1'
#
loop_
_entity.id
_entity.type
_entity.pdbx_description
1 polymer ?
#
loop_
_entity_poly.entity_id
_entity_poly.type
_entity_poly.pdbx_seq_one_letter_code
_entity_poly.pdbx_strand_id
1 'polypeptide(L)'
;MAKWVYMFTEGDASMRNTLGGKGANLAEMTKLGLPVPQGFTITTDACTQYYEDGRKINDEIMEQIMDAIVKMEEVTGKKFGDKENPLLVSVRSGARASMPGMMDTILNLGLNEEVVKVLAEKSGNPRWAWDCYRRFIQMYSDVVMEVGKKYFEELIDEMKAEKGVTQDVDLTAEDLQKLAEQFKAEYKEKIGEEFPTDPKEQLMGAVKAVFRSWDNPRANVYRRDNDIPYSWGTDRRASCRERV
;
A
#
# COMPACT_ATOMS: atom_id res chain seq x y z
N MET A 1 5.92 26.11 7.35
CA MET A 1 5.76 24.81 6.65
C MET A 1 4.35 24.29 6.86
N ALA A 2 3.69 23.86 5.81
CA ALA A 2 2.40 23.22 5.89
C ALA A 2 2.56 21.80 6.51
N LYS A 3 1.59 21.37 7.31
CA LYS A 3 1.62 20.01 7.88
C LYS A 3 0.79 19.08 6.98
N TRP A 4 1.48 18.24 6.22
CA TRP A 4 0.90 17.31 5.26
C TRP A 4 0.66 15.91 5.80
N VAL A 5 1.38 15.53 6.88
CA VAL A 5 1.35 14.19 7.45
C VAL A 5 1.09 14.25 8.95
N TYR A 6 0.16 13.42 9.42
CA TYR A 6 -0.24 13.29 10.82
C TYR A 6 -0.12 11.85 11.27
N MET A 7 0.64 11.59 12.34
CA MET A 7 0.56 10.29 13.02
C MET A 7 -0.86 10.08 13.56
N PHE A 8 -1.29 8.83 13.73
CA PHE A 8 -2.61 8.56 14.33
C PHE A 8 -2.75 9.13 15.74
N THR A 9 -1.64 9.38 16.42
CA THR A 9 -1.58 10.02 17.73
C THR A 9 -1.73 11.55 17.69
N GLU A 10 -1.71 12.16 16.52
CA GLU A 10 -1.69 13.63 16.36
C GLU A 10 -3.02 14.22 15.89
N GLY A 11 -4.07 13.42 15.75
CA GLY A 11 -5.38 13.84 15.28
C GLY A 11 -6.53 13.43 16.18
N ASP A 12 -7.75 13.79 15.75
CA ASP A 12 -9.00 13.37 16.38
C ASP A 12 -10.18 13.38 15.40
N ALA A 13 -11.38 13.00 15.90
CA ALA A 13 -12.60 12.90 15.10
C ALA A 13 -13.05 14.20 14.45
N SER A 14 -12.66 15.37 14.97
CA SER A 14 -13.03 16.69 14.41
C SER A 14 -12.30 16.99 13.09
N MET A 15 -11.18 16.33 12.84
CA MET A 15 -10.28 16.60 11.69
C MET A 15 -10.69 15.88 10.40
N ARG A 16 -11.97 15.58 10.20
CA ARG A 16 -12.46 14.86 9.01
C ARG A 16 -12.13 15.53 7.68
N ASN A 17 -12.08 16.86 7.68
CA ASN A 17 -11.76 17.60 6.46
C ASN A 17 -10.29 17.40 6.03
N THR A 18 -9.39 17.28 6.98
CA THR A 18 -7.94 17.13 6.76
C THR A 18 -7.53 15.65 6.64
N LEU A 19 -8.05 14.81 7.52
CA LEU A 19 -7.63 13.40 7.65
C LEU A 19 -8.56 12.41 6.93
N GLY A 20 -9.65 12.92 6.33
CA GLY A 20 -10.72 12.09 5.81
C GLY A 20 -11.52 11.39 6.92
N GLY A 21 -12.64 10.77 6.57
CA GLY A 21 -13.50 10.13 7.57
C GLY A 21 -12.84 8.99 8.33
N LYS A 22 -12.11 8.15 7.62
CA LYS A 22 -11.44 6.99 8.23
C LYS A 22 -10.16 7.38 8.99
N GLY A 23 -9.39 8.36 8.49
CA GLY A 23 -8.18 8.86 9.15
C GLY A 23 -8.52 9.51 10.49
N ALA A 24 -9.52 10.37 10.51
CA ALA A 24 -10.02 11.01 11.74
C ALA A 24 -10.53 9.98 12.76
N ASN A 25 -11.27 8.96 12.30
CA ASN A 25 -11.75 7.89 13.18
C ASN A 25 -10.59 7.05 13.77
N LEU A 26 -9.57 6.72 12.97
CA LEU A 26 -8.39 5.99 13.48
C LEU A 26 -7.63 6.83 14.52
N ALA A 27 -7.48 8.13 14.29
CA ALA A 27 -6.86 9.03 15.26
C ALA A 27 -7.67 9.08 16.56
N GLU A 28 -9.00 9.18 16.50
CA GLU A 28 -9.85 9.15 17.68
C GLU A 28 -9.75 7.82 18.42
N MET A 29 -9.79 6.70 17.72
CA MET A 29 -9.63 5.37 18.31
C MET A 29 -8.28 5.23 19.03
N THR A 30 -7.21 5.75 18.42
CA THR A 30 -5.88 5.77 19.04
C THR A 30 -5.87 6.61 20.33
N LYS A 31 -6.50 7.80 20.31
CA LYS A 31 -6.63 8.69 21.46
C LYS A 31 -7.43 8.06 22.59
N LEU A 32 -8.42 7.25 22.28
CA LEU A 32 -9.22 6.48 23.23
C LEU A 32 -8.49 5.23 23.77
N GLY A 33 -7.27 4.96 23.34
CA GLY A 33 -6.48 3.81 23.79
C GLY A 33 -6.92 2.47 23.18
N LEU A 34 -7.69 2.49 22.09
CA LEU A 34 -8.05 1.25 21.38
C LEU A 34 -6.83 0.69 20.64
N PRO A 35 -6.75 -0.63 20.43
CA PRO A 35 -5.62 -1.28 19.78
C PRO A 35 -5.63 -0.99 18.27
N VAL A 36 -5.17 0.19 17.89
CA VAL A 36 -4.99 0.61 16.51
C VAL A 36 -3.53 0.39 16.13
N PRO A 37 -3.23 -0.26 14.99
CA PRO A 37 -1.88 -0.36 14.47
C PRO A 37 -1.23 1.00 14.30
N GLN A 38 0.07 1.10 14.56
CA GLN A 38 0.82 2.33 14.35
C GLN A 38 0.74 2.76 12.88
N GLY A 39 0.58 4.05 12.67
CA GLY A 39 0.45 4.58 11.33
C GLY A 39 0.28 6.10 11.29
N PHE A 40 0.17 6.60 10.08
CA PHE A 40 -0.02 8.01 9.80
C PHE A 40 -1.02 8.23 8.65
N THR A 41 -1.55 9.43 8.60
CA THR A 41 -2.42 9.90 7.50
C THR A 41 -1.72 11.02 6.74
N ILE A 42 -1.62 10.90 5.43
CA ILE A 42 -1.28 11.97 4.51
C ILE A 42 -2.58 12.69 4.20
N THR A 43 -2.62 13.99 4.36
CA THR A 43 -3.85 14.80 4.34
C THR A 43 -4.54 14.86 2.97
N THR A 44 -5.81 15.23 2.97
CA THR A 44 -6.57 15.53 1.74
C THR A 44 -5.94 16.71 0.98
N ASP A 45 -5.38 17.69 1.70
CA ASP A 45 -4.72 18.84 1.11
C ASP A 45 -3.44 18.47 0.36
N ALA A 46 -2.69 17.46 0.85
CA ALA A 46 -1.54 16.91 0.12
C ALA A 46 -1.95 16.29 -1.23
N CYS A 47 -3.13 15.67 -1.31
CA CYS A 47 -3.66 15.19 -2.58
C CYS A 47 -4.01 16.34 -3.53
N THR A 48 -4.62 17.40 -3.03
CA THR A 48 -4.91 18.60 -3.83
C THR A 48 -3.60 19.22 -4.35
N GLN A 49 -2.61 19.37 -3.47
CA GLN A 49 -1.28 19.88 -3.85
C GLN A 49 -0.60 18.99 -4.92
N TYR A 50 -0.71 17.66 -4.81
CA TYR A 50 -0.20 16.75 -5.83
C TYR A 50 -0.77 17.05 -7.22
N TYR A 51 -2.05 17.38 -7.34
CA TYR A 51 -2.65 17.74 -8.63
C TYR A 51 -2.25 19.14 -9.09
N GLU A 52 -2.15 20.11 -8.17
CA GLU A 52 -1.66 21.47 -8.46
C GLU A 52 -0.21 21.47 -8.94
N ASP A 53 0.63 20.62 -8.37
CA ASP A 53 2.04 20.41 -8.76
C ASP A 53 2.20 19.55 -10.04
N GLY A 54 1.13 19.37 -10.82
CA GLY A 54 1.16 18.61 -12.07
C GLY A 54 1.35 17.11 -11.88
N ARG A 55 0.69 16.53 -10.87
CA ARG A 55 0.75 15.11 -10.45
C ARG A 55 2.14 14.69 -9.95
N LYS A 56 2.78 15.58 -9.21
CA LYS A 56 4.06 15.31 -8.55
C LYS A 56 3.91 15.46 -7.04
N ILE A 57 4.55 14.59 -6.30
CA ILE A 57 4.71 14.74 -4.85
C ILE A 57 5.93 15.64 -4.66
N ASN A 58 5.72 16.80 -4.05
CA ASN A 58 6.80 17.73 -3.78
C ASN A 58 7.70 17.25 -2.63
N ASP A 59 8.89 17.85 -2.52
CA ASP A 59 9.92 17.42 -1.56
C ASP A 59 9.45 17.56 -0.11
N GLU A 60 8.65 18.59 0.21
CA GLU A 60 8.12 18.81 1.57
C GLU A 60 7.17 17.70 2.01
N ILE A 61 6.28 17.25 1.12
CA ILE A 61 5.39 16.11 1.39
C ILE A 61 6.20 14.82 1.53
N MET A 62 7.19 14.62 0.64
CA MET A 62 8.05 13.44 0.64
C MET A 62 8.84 13.34 1.95
N GLU A 63 9.45 14.44 2.40
CA GLU A 63 10.20 14.51 3.65
C GLU A 63 9.32 14.16 4.85
N GLN A 64 8.12 14.74 4.95
CA GLN A 64 7.19 14.44 6.04
C GLN A 64 6.71 12.97 6.04
N ILE A 65 6.55 12.34 4.87
CA ILE A 65 6.25 10.90 4.76
C ILE A 65 7.40 10.07 5.33
N MET A 66 8.64 10.40 4.96
CA MET A 66 9.82 9.67 5.45
C MET A 66 10.03 9.85 6.94
N ASP A 67 9.81 11.05 7.49
CA ASP A 67 9.84 11.32 8.92
C ASP A 67 8.78 10.51 9.68
N ALA A 68 7.58 10.36 9.10
CA ALA A 68 6.54 9.54 9.70
C ALA A 68 6.90 8.04 9.70
N ILE A 69 7.59 7.54 8.68
CA ILE A 69 8.15 6.17 8.67
C ILE A 69 9.17 6.00 9.80
N VAL A 70 10.10 6.95 9.98
CA VAL A 70 11.07 6.90 11.08
C VAL A 70 10.39 6.85 12.44
N LYS A 71 9.35 7.66 12.66
CA LYS A 71 8.56 7.62 13.90
C LYS A 71 7.86 6.27 14.10
N MET A 72 7.34 5.67 13.02
CA MET A 72 6.76 4.32 13.08
C MET A 72 7.82 3.27 13.45
N GLU A 73 9.03 3.36 12.91
CA GLU A 73 10.14 2.48 13.24
C GLU A 73 10.50 2.57 14.73
N GLU A 74 10.60 3.78 15.27
CA GLU A 74 10.88 4.03 16.69
C GLU A 74 9.83 3.41 17.62
N VAL A 75 8.54 3.61 17.31
CA VAL A 75 7.45 3.09 18.14
C VAL A 75 7.28 1.58 18.04
N THR A 76 7.47 1.01 16.85
CA THR A 76 7.28 -0.44 16.62
C THR A 76 8.50 -1.28 16.95
N GLY A 77 9.69 -0.66 17.04
CA GLY A 77 10.97 -1.37 17.14
C GLY A 77 11.32 -2.18 15.88
N LYS A 78 10.60 -1.97 14.78
CA LYS A 78 10.84 -2.58 13.48
C LYS A 78 11.42 -1.55 12.53
N LYS A 79 12.08 -2.00 11.46
CA LYS A 79 12.71 -1.09 10.50
C LYS A 79 12.25 -1.39 9.08
N PHE A 80 11.92 -0.34 8.33
CA PHE A 80 11.45 -0.44 6.97
C PHE A 80 12.59 -0.86 6.03
N GLY A 81 12.48 -2.04 5.44
CA GLY A 81 13.53 -2.64 4.62
C GLY A 81 14.63 -3.39 5.38
N ASP A 82 14.48 -3.58 6.69
CA ASP A 82 15.45 -4.34 7.49
C ASP A 82 15.38 -5.84 7.18
N LYS A 83 16.55 -6.47 7.23
CA LYS A 83 16.74 -7.90 7.01
C LYS A 83 16.53 -8.76 8.26
N GLU A 84 16.51 -8.15 9.45
CA GLU A 84 16.35 -8.85 10.72
C GLU A 84 14.96 -8.67 11.33
N ASN A 85 14.47 -7.43 11.39
CA ASN A 85 13.17 -7.11 11.96
C ASN A 85 12.36 -6.16 11.05
N PRO A 86 11.88 -6.65 9.90
CA PRO A 86 11.28 -5.81 8.89
C PRO A 86 9.94 -5.21 9.33
N LEU A 87 9.77 -3.90 9.08
CA LEU A 87 8.50 -3.22 9.10
C LEU A 87 7.83 -3.40 7.75
N LEU A 88 6.60 -3.94 7.73
CA LEU A 88 5.77 -3.94 6.54
C LEU A 88 4.68 -2.89 6.67
N VAL A 89 4.46 -2.15 5.61
CA VAL A 89 3.52 -1.03 5.56
C VAL A 89 2.42 -1.30 4.53
N SER A 90 1.21 -0.87 4.84
CA SER A 90 0.09 -0.90 3.90
C SER A 90 -0.39 0.52 3.65
N VAL A 91 -0.53 0.91 2.39
CA VAL A 91 -1.07 2.21 1.99
C VAL A 91 -2.51 2.02 1.52
N ARG A 92 -3.42 2.75 2.14
CA ARG A 92 -4.86 2.68 1.87
C ARG A 92 -5.42 4.07 1.64
N SER A 93 -6.34 4.16 0.73
CA SER A 93 -7.09 5.39 0.48
C SER A 93 -8.21 5.60 1.48
N GLY A 94 -8.55 6.85 1.69
CA GLY A 94 -9.77 7.30 2.33
C GLY A 94 -10.21 8.61 1.70
N ALA A 95 -11.39 9.09 2.07
CA ALA A 95 -11.91 10.39 1.64
C ALA A 95 -12.85 10.94 2.71
N ARG A 96 -13.18 12.24 2.61
CA ARG A 96 -14.18 12.86 3.48
C ARG A 96 -15.53 12.17 3.37
N ALA A 97 -15.92 11.80 2.14
CA ALA A 97 -17.08 10.97 1.86
C ALA A 97 -16.64 9.50 1.67
N SER A 98 -17.48 8.57 2.10
CA SER A 98 -17.23 7.13 1.87
C SER A 98 -17.40 6.81 0.38
N MET A 99 -16.39 6.20 -0.24
CA MET A 99 -16.39 5.80 -1.64
C MET A 99 -15.96 4.32 -1.76
N PRO A 100 -16.83 3.38 -1.39
CA PRO A 100 -16.48 1.94 -1.34
C PRO A 100 -16.09 1.42 -2.72
N GLY A 101 -14.94 0.71 -2.82
CA GLY A 101 -14.49 0.09 -4.06
C GLY A 101 -13.97 1.06 -5.13
N MET A 102 -14.02 2.38 -4.89
CA MET A 102 -13.61 3.37 -5.90
C MET A 102 -12.10 3.64 -5.92
N MET A 103 -11.40 3.28 -4.87
CA MET A 103 -10.01 3.67 -4.67
C MET A 103 -9.15 2.49 -4.23
N ASP A 104 -7.87 2.59 -4.51
CA ASP A 104 -6.94 1.48 -4.42
C ASP A 104 -6.31 1.31 -3.03
N THR A 105 -5.80 0.11 -2.79
CA THR A 105 -5.06 -0.27 -1.58
C THR A 105 -3.84 -1.08 -1.99
N ILE A 106 -2.69 -0.79 -1.41
CA ILE A 106 -1.46 -1.56 -1.60
C ILE A 106 -1.02 -2.11 -0.24
N LEU A 107 -0.86 -3.44 -0.16
CA LEU A 107 -0.49 -4.15 1.05
C LEU A 107 0.97 -4.61 0.97
N ASN A 108 1.60 -4.78 2.13
CA ASN A 108 2.91 -5.42 2.28
C ASN A 108 4.07 -4.69 1.60
N LEU A 109 4.02 -3.36 1.52
CA LEU A 109 5.18 -2.58 1.11
C LEU A 109 6.37 -2.86 2.04
N GLY A 110 7.53 -2.99 1.47
CA GLY A 110 8.76 -3.41 2.17
C GLY A 110 9.16 -4.85 1.89
N LEU A 111 8.32 -5.64 1.20
CA LEU A 111 8.68 -6.99 0.77
C LEU A 111 9.68 -6.98 -0.39
N ASN A 112 10.68 -7.82 -0.26
CA ASN A 112 11.63 -8.23 -1.30
C ASN A 112 12.12 -9.66 -0.97
N GLU A 113 13.01 -10.23 -1.77
CA GLU A 113 13.47 -11.61 -1.59
C GLU A 113 14.16 -11.87 -0.23
N GLU A 114 14.83 -10.87 0.31
CA GLU A 114 15.51 -11.01 1.62
C GLU A 114 14.49 -10.96 2.75
N VAL A 115 13.58 -10.01 2.72
CA VAL A 115 12.53 -9.86 3.72
C VAL A 115 11.57 -11.05 3.74
N VAL A 116 11.22 -11.60 2.58
CA VAL A 116 10.32 -12.77 2.52
C VAL A 116 10.95 -14.01 3.18
N LYS A 117 12.27 -14.21 3.05
CA LYS A 117 12.97 -15.28 3.73
C LYS A 117 12.94 -15.14 5.25
N VAL A 118 13.17 -13.92 5.74
CA VAL A 118 13.07 -13.61 7.17
C VAL A 118 11.66 -13.84 7.70
N LEU A 119 10.63 -13.46 6.95
CA LEU A 119 9.25 -13.73 7.33
C LEU A 119 8.94 -15.24 7.34
N ALA A 120 9.47 -16.00 6.38
CA ALA A 120 9.32 -17.44 6.32
C ALA A 120 9.92 -18.11 7.57
N GLU A 121 11.12 -17.70 7.97
CA GLU A 121 11.79 -18.20 9.17
C GLU A 121 11.04 -17.84 10.46
N LYS A 122 10.70 -16.53 10.63
CA LYS A 122 10.04 -16.04 11.84
C LYS A 122 8.63 -16.61 12.03
N SER A 123 7.88 -16.80 10.96
CA SER A 123 6.53 -17.35 11.02
C SER A 123 6.49 -18.88 11.10
N GLY A 124 7.59 -19.55 10.76
CA GLY A 124 7.61 -21.01 10.54
C GLY A 124 6.71 -21.46 9.38
N ASN A 125 6.29 -20.53 8.52
CA ASN A 125 5.38 -20.80 7.40
C ASN A 125 5.90 -20.20 6.08
N PRO A 126 6.86 -20.87 5.42
CA PRO A 126 7.41 -20.39 4.16
C PRO A 126 6.36 -20.18 3.06
N ARG A 127 5.39 -21.10 2.98
CA ARG A 127 4.32 -21.00 2.00
C ARG A 127 3.56 -19.68 2.12
N TRP A 128 3.17 -19.32 3.34
CA TRP A 128 2.47 -18.06 3.61
C TRP A 128 3.31 -16.84 3.24
N ALA A 129 4.61 -16.84 3.58
CA ALA A 129 5.50 -15.73 3.28
C ALA A 129 5.65 -15.50 1.78
N TRP A 130 5.85 -16.58 1.00
CA TRP A 130 5.95 -16.51 -0.45
C TRP A 130 4.63 -16.14 -1.13
N ASP A 131 3.47 -16.58 -0.59
CA ASP A 131 2.17 -16.15 -1.07
C ASP A 131 1.94 -14.64 -0.84
N CYS A 132 2.37 -14.11 0.31
CA CYS A 132 2.35 -12.68 0.56
C CYS A 132 3.20 -11.89 -0.45
N TYR A 133 4.38 -12.41 -0.81
CA TYR A 133 5.26 -11.74 -1.77
C TYR A 133 4.70 -11.80 -3.19
N ARG A 134 4.25 -12.97 -3.64
CA ARG A 134 3.59 -13.14 -4.92
C ARG A 134 2.42 -12.16 -5.08
N ARG A 135 1.54 -12.09 -4.07
CA ARG A 135 0.39 -11.17 -4.05
C ARG A 135 0.81 -9.71 -4.04
N PHE A 136 1.89 -9.38 -3.36
CA PHE A 136 2.44 -8.03 -3.36
C PHE A 136 2.89 -7.61 -4.76
N ILE A 137 3.66 -8.47 -5.46
CA ILE A 137 4.12 -8.20 -6.82
C ILE A 137 2.92 -7.98 -7.75
N GLN A 138 1.93 -8.87 -7.72
CA GLN A 138 0.72 -8.74 -8.53
C GLN A 138 -0.03 -7.45 -8.24
N MET A 139 -0.28 -7.13 -6.98
CA MET A 139 -1.01 -5.94 -6.56
C MET A 139 -0.26 -4.66 -6.91
N TYR A 140 1.05 -4.62 -6.70
CA TYR A 140 1.88 -3.47 -7.05
C TYR A 140 1.88 -3.25 -8.56
N SER A 141 2.05 -4.30 -9.33
CA SER A 141 2.05 -4.25 -10.79
C SER A 141 0.70 -3.77 -11.35
N ASP A 142 -0.41 -4.29 -10.83
CA ASP A 142 -1.76 -3.91 -11.27
C ASP A 142 -2.12 -2.48 -10.85
N VAL A 143 -1.91 -2.12 -9.57
CA VAL A 143 -2.38 -0.85 -9.01
C VAL A 143 -1.41 0.29 -9.26
N VAL A 144 -0.10 0.07 -9.08
CA VAL A 144 0.90 1.12 -9.19
C VAL A 144 1.32 1.35 -10.64
N MET A 145 1.54 0.27 -11.37
CA MET A 145 2.07 0.30 -12.73
C MET A 145 1.02 0.09 -13.84
N GLU A 146 -0.22 -0.23 -13.45
CA GLU A 146 -1.35 -0.43 -14.38
C GLU A 146 -1.11 -1.54 -15.43
N VAL A 147 -0.33 -2.56 -15.07
CA VAL A 147 -0.02 -3.69 -15.97
C VAL A 147 -1.25 -4.57 -16.23
N GLY A 148 -2.20 -4.58 -15.28
CA GLY A 148 -3.39 -5.41 -15.37
C GLY A 148 -3.18 -6.82 -14.81
N LYS A 149 -4.03 -7.20 -13.86
CA LYS A 149 -3.92 -8.46 -13.11
C LYS A 149 -4.05 -9.73 -13.97
N LYS A 150 -4.68 -9.62 -15.15
CA LYS A 150 -4.92 -10.74 -16.06
C LYS A 150 -3.65 -11.53 -16.37
N TYR A 151 -2.56 -10.86 -16.67
CA TYR A 151 -1.29 -11.52 -17.01
C TYR A 151 -0.76 -12.39 -15.87
N PHE A 152 -0.93 -11.94 -14.64
CA PHE A 152 -0.51 -12.68 -13.45
C PHE A 152 -1.46 -13.83 -13.12
N GLU A 153 -2.76 -13.66 -13.34
CA GLU A 153 -3.78 -14.71 -13.19
C GLU A 153 -3.51 -15.87 -14.16
N GLU A 154 -3.14 -15.58 -15.40
CA GLU A 154 -2.75 -16.59 -16.40
C GLU A 154 -1.56 -17.44 -15.93
N LEU A 155 -0.52 -16.81 -15.39
CA LEU A 155 0.65 -17.52 -14.82
C LEU A 155 0.27 -18.42 -13.63
N ILE A 156 -0.66 -17.99 -12.78
CA ILE A 156 -1.17 -18.80 -11.65
C ILE A 156 -1.92 -20.03 -12.21
N ASP A 157 -2.77 -19.84 -13.19
CA ASP A 157 -3.56 -20.92 -13.78
C ASP A 157 -2.69 -21.94 -14.52
N GLU A 158 -1.66 -21.49 -15.23
CA GLU A 158 -0.63 -22.35 -15.82
C GLU A 158 0.11 -23.19 -14.77
N MET A 159 0.53 -22.56 -13.67
CA MET A 159 1.21 -23.26 -12.57
C MET A 159 0.28 -24.29 -11.92
N LYS A 160 -0.97 -23.98 -11.68
CA LYS A 160 -1.96 -24.92 -11.15
C LYS A 160 -2.16 -26.11 -12.09
N ALA A 161 -2.25 -25.87 -13.39
CA ALA A 161 -2.37 -26.91 -14.39
C ALA A 161 -1.13 -27.81 -14.44
N GLU A 162 0.09 -27.24 -14.40
CA GLU A 162 1.37 -27.99 -14.34
C GLU A 162 1.42 -28.91 -13.13
N LYS A 163 0.92 -28.44 -11.97
CA LYS A 163 0.92 -29.16 -10.71
C LYS A 163 -0.28 -30.09 -10.49
N GLY A 164 -1.27 -30.02 -11.35
CA GLY A 164 -2.50 -30.81 -11.21
C GLY A 164 -3.37 -30.42 -10.01
N VAL A 165 -3.29 -29.17 -9.58
CA VAL A 165 -4.08 -28.62 -8.47
C VAL A 165 -5.11 -27.61 -8.98
N THR A 166 -6.16 -27.37 -8.18
CA THR A 166 -7.25 -26.48 -8.58
C THR A 166 -7.29 -25.18 -7.80
N GLN A 167 -6.69 -25.15 -6.60
CA GLN A 167 -6.74 -23.98 -5.71
C GLN A 167 -5.34 -23.43 -5.43
N ASP A 168 -5.24 -22.12 -5.27
CA ASP A 168 -3.99 -21.44 -4.92
C ASP A 168 -3.39 -21.96 -3.59
N VAL A 169 -4.25 -22.41 -2.66
CA VAL A 169 -3.83 -22.95 -1.36
C VAL A 169 -3.09 -24.28 -1.47
N ASP A 170 -3.24 -25.00 -2.58
CA ASP A 170 -2.60 -26.29 -2.81
C ASP A 170 -1.17 -26.14 -3.37
N LEU A 171 -0.78 -24.92 -3.78
CA LEU A 171 0.57 -24.63 -4.26
C LEU A 171 1.57 -24.63 -3.08
N THR A 172 2.74 -25.21 -3.29
CA THR A 172 3.79 -25.27 -2.28
C THR A 172 4.56 -23.96 -2.14
N ALA A 173 5.44 -23.84 -1.15
CA ALA A 173 6.31 -22.68 -1.00
C ALA A 173 7.23 -22.49 -2.21
N GLU A 174 7.76 -23.58 -2.76
CA GLU A 174 8.62 -23.59 -3.94
C GLU A 174 7.87 -23.15 -5.19
N ASP A 175 6.61 -23.60 -5.36
CA ASP A 175 5.76 -23.17 -6.47
C ASP A 175 5.47 -21.67 -6.39
N LEU A 176 5.19 -21.15 -5.21
CA LEU A 176 4.94 -19.73 -4.99
C LEU A 176 6.19 -18.87 -5.16
N GLN A 177 7.37 -19.40 -4.80
CA GLN A 177 8.64 -18.74 -5.09
C GLN A 177 8.86 -18.64 -6.60
N LYS A 178 8.65 -19.74 -7.34
CA LYS A 178 8.77 -19.77 -8.81
C LYS A 178 7.78 -18.79 -9.45
N LEU A 179 6.53 -18.74 -8.95
CA LEU A 179 5.54 -17.74 -9.40
C LEU A 179 6.00 -16.30 -9.15
N ALA A 180 6.58 -16.01 -8.00
CA ALA A 180 7.09 -14.67 -7.70
C ALA A 180 8.19 -14.25 -8.70
N GLU A 181 9.06 -15.17 -9.11
CA GLU A 181 10.07 -14.94 -10.14
C GLU A 181 9.45 -14.71 -11.52
N GLN A 182 8.45 -15.52 -11.90
CA GLN A 182 7.70 -15.34 -13.14
C GLN A 182 6.95 -13.99 -13.16
N PHE A 183 6.36 -13.58 -12.05
CA PHE A 183 5.69 -12.29 -11.92
C PHE A 183 6.64 -11.10 -12.11
N LYS A 184 7.85 -11.18 -11.57
CA LYS A 184 8.88 -10.16 -11.80
C LYS A 184 9.34 -10.12 -13.24
N ALA A 185 9.45 -11.27 -13.89
CA ALA A 185 9.78 -11.36 -15.31
C ALA A 185 8.69 -10.73 -16.18
N GLU A 186 7.41 -11.03 -15.89
CA GLU A 186 6.25 -10.43 -16.55
C GLU A 186 6.20 -8.90 -16.34
N TYR A 187 6.43 -8.44 -15.11
CA TYR A 187 6.56 -7.02 -14.80
C TYR A 187 7.62 -6.35 -15.67
N LYS A 188 8.83 -6.95 -15.73
CA LYS A 188 9.94 -6.43 -16.53
C LYS A 188 9.60 -6.41 -18.03
N GLU A 189 8.92 -7.42 -18.53
CA GLU A 189 8.48 -7.47 -19.93
C GLU A 189 7.52 -6.32 -20.26
N LYS A 190 6.56 -6.05 -19.38
CA LYS A 190 5.53 -5.01 -19.62
C LYS A 190 6.01 -3.59 -19.37
N ILE A 191 6.89 -3.39 -18.39
CA ILE A 191 7.34 -2.07 -17.94
C ILE A 191 8.70 -1.69 -18.54
N GLY A 192 9.55 -2.66 -18.83
CA GLY A 192 10.93 -2.45 -19.30
C GLY A 192 11.94 -2.23 -18.18
N GLU A 193 11.53 -2.29 -16.92
CA GLU A 193 12.37 -2.09 -15.74
C GLU A 193 12.20 -3.24 -14.76
N GLU A 194 13.19 -3.44 -13.87
CA GLU A 194 13.11 -4.44 -12.82
C GLU A 194 12.03 -4.07 -11.78
N PHE A 195 11.42 -5.09 -11.18
CA PHE A 195 10.48 -4.86 -10.07
C PHE A 195 11.19 -4.17 -8.89
N PRO A 196 10.66 -3.07 -8.33
CA PRO A 196 11.33 -2.31 -7.29
C PRO A 196 11.50 -3.12 -6.01
N THR A 197 12.73 -3.21 -5.52
CA THR A 197 13.09 -3.90 -4.27
C THR A 197 13.41 -2.95 -3.12
N ASP A 198 13.63 -1.67 -3.41
CA ASP A 198 13.80 -0.62 -2.40
C ASP A 198 12.44 -0.28 -1.76
N PRO A 199 12.28 -0.47 -0.43
CA PRO A 199 11.04 -0.16 0.28
C PRO A 199 10.57 1.28 0.13
N LYS A 200 11.48 2.24 0.06
CA LYS A 200 11.15 3.67 -0.10
C LYS A 200 10.57 3.94 -1.48
N GLU A 201 11.16 3.36 -2.51
CA GLU A 201 10.65 3.44 -3.88
C GLU A 201 9.25 2.82 -3.98
N GLN A 202 9.06 1.64 -3.39
CA GLN A 202 7.76 0.97 -3.31
C GLN A 202 6.72 1.86 -2.61
N LEU A 203 7.07 2.48 -1.48
CA LEU A 203 6.18 3.35 -0.71
C LEU A 203 5.77 4.58 -1.52
N MET A 204 6.72 5.26 -2.14
CA MET A 204 6.44 6.47 -2.92
C MET A 204 5.62 6.15 -4.17
N GLY A 205 5.89 5.03 -4.83
CA GLY A 205 5.06 4.51 -5.92
C GLY A 205 3.63 4.25 -5.48
N ALA A 206 3.44 3.61 -4.33
CA ALA A 206 2.12 3.33 -3.76
C ALA A 206 1.36 4.61 -3.38
N VAL A 207 2.00 5.58 -2.73
CA VAL A 207 1.39 6.88 -2.38
C VAL A 207 0.94 7.61 -3.63
N LYS A 208 1.80 7.67 -4.64
CA LYS A 208 1.49 8.30 -5.93
C LYS A 208 0.31 7.62 -6.65
N ALA A 209 0.30 6.29 -6.69
CA ALA A 209 -0.78 5.52 -7.31
C ALA A 209 -2.13 5.79 -6.62
N VAL A 210 -2.12 5.82 -5.30
CA VAL A 210 -3.33 6.11 -4.55
C VAL A 210 -3.77 7.58 -4.70
N PHE A 211 -2.89 8.57 -4.82
CA PHE A 211 -3.28 9.93 -5.22
C PHE A 211 -3.91 9.95 -6.61
N ARG A 212 -3.31 9.24 -7.57
CA ARG A 212 -3.84 9.11 -8.93
C ARG A 212 -5.23 8.49 -8.97
N SER A 213 -5.52 7.53 -8.06
CA SER A 213 -6.81 6.84 -8.02
C SER A 213 -8.01 7.76 -7.71
N TRP A 214 -7.78 8.98 -7.18
CA TRP A 214 -8.82 10.00 -7.04
C TRP A 214 -9.42 10.40 -8.38
N ASP A 215 -8.63 10.35 -9.44
CA ASP A 215 -9.03 10.74 -10.79
C ASP A 215 -9.36 9.53 -11.71
N ASN A 216 -9.49 8.34 -11.15
CA ASN A 216 -9.91 7.17 -11.90
C ASN A 216 -11.34 7.35 -12.46
N PRO A 217 -11.65 6.83 -13.66
CA PRO A 217 -12.97 6.95 -14.28
C PRO A 217 -14.12 6.52 -13.36
N ARG A 218 -13.98 5.39 -12.66
CA ARG A 218 -14.97 4.90 -11.68
C ARG A 218 -15.17 5.87 -10.51
N ALA A 219 -14.09 6.48 -10.02
CA ALA A 219 -14.16 7.46 -8.94
C ALA A 219 -14.81 8.77 -9.40
N ASN A 220 -14.54 9.20 -10.63
CA ASN A 220 -15.13 10.38 -11.25
C ASN A 220 -16.65 10.22 -11.40
N VAL A 221 -17.11 9.08 -11.90
CA VAL A 221 -18.55 8.76 -12.02
C VAL A 221 -19.21 8.77 -10.65
N TYR A 222 -18.63 8.06 -9.68
CA TYR A 222 -19.18 7.98 -8.32
C TYR A 222 -19.29 9.36 -7.66
N ARG A 223 -18.25 10.21 -7.79
CA ARG A 223 -18.29 11.57 -7.24
C ARG A 223 -19.37 12.42 -7.86
N ARG A 224 -19.51 12.38 -9.18
CA ARG A 224 -20.56 13.09 -9.88
C ARG A 224 -21.95 12.66 -9.42
N ASP A 225 -22.17 11.34 -9.31
CA ASP A 225 -23.48 10.77 -8.98
C ASP A 225 -23.85 10.95 -7.47
N ASN A 226 -22.87 11.33 -6.63
CA ASN A 226 -23.05 11.58 -5.19
C ASN A 226 -22.74 13.04 -4.79
N ASP A 227 -22.64 13.97 -5.74
CA ASP A 227 -22.34 15.39 -5.51
C ASP A 227 -21.09 15.64 -4.65
N ILE A 228 -20.03 14.81 -4.83
CA ILE A 228 -18.77 14.95 -4.09
C ILE A 228 -17.82 15.86 -4.88
N PRO A 229 -17.48 17.06 -4.35
CA PRO A 229 -16.59 17.99 -5.03
C PRO A 229 -15.19 17.41 -5.27
N TYR A 230 -14.62 17.67 -6.45
CA TYR A 230 -13.26 17.27 -6.77
C TYR A 230 -12.22 17.85 -5.80
N SER A 231 -12.43 19.10 -5.37
CA SER A 231 -11.57 19.83 -4.44
C SER A 231 -11.46 19.20 -3.04
N TRP A 232 -12.32 18.23 -2.68
CA TRP A 232 -12.20 17.56 -1.39
C TRP A 232 -10.96 16.67 -1.29
N GLY A 233 -10.41 16.23 -2.41
CA GLY A 233 -9.25 15.35 -2.41
C GLY A 233 -9.51 14.03 -1.69
N THR A 234 -8.46 13.28 -1.46
CA THR A 234 -8.49 12.01 -0.74
C THR A 234 -7.32 11.93 0.24
N ASP A 235 -7.56 11.38 1.43
CA ASP A 235 -6.53 11.11 2.43
C ASP A 235 -5.79 9.80 2.11
N ARG A 236 -4.59 9.65 2.66
CA ARG A 236 -3.77 8.44 2.57
C ARG A 236 -3.37 7.99 3.95
N ARG A 237 -3.53 6.72 4.19
CA ARG A 237 -3.12 6.12 5.45
C ARG A 237 -2.09 5.04 5.19
N ALA A 238 -0.94 5.19 5.81
CA ALA A 238 0.06 4.15 5.90
C ALA A 238 0.03 3.59 7.31
N SER A 239 -0.09 2.29 7.45
CA SER A 239 -0.13 1.62 8.75
C SER A 239 0.73 0.37 8.75
N CYS A 240 1.33 0.10 9.88
CA CYS A 240 2.05 -1.14 10.15
C CYS A 240 1.12 -2.34 10.00
N ARG A 241 1.64 -3.44 9.49
CA ARG A 241 0.99 -4.75 9.53
C ARG A 241 1.38 -5.44 10.83
N GLU A 242 0.50 -5.47 11.81
CA GLU A 242 0.79 -6.04 13.13
C GLU A 242 0.61 -7.55 13.22
N ARG A 243 -0.11 -8.20 12.28
CA ARG A 243 -0.31 -9.65 12.31
C ARG A 243 0.37 -10.31 11.14
N VAL A 244 1.35 -11.08 11.46
CA VAL A 244 1.91 -12.15 10.66
C VAL A 244 1.12 -13.43 10.94
#